data_fa46a93330fef64aac8ae7853f5b5c4c
#
_entry.id   fa46a93330fef64aac8ae7853f5b5c4c
#
_cell.length_a   1.000
_cell.length_b   1.000
_cell.length_c   1.000
_cell.angle_alpha   90.00
_cell.angle_beta   90.00
_cell.angle_gamma   90.00
#
_symmetry.space_group_name_H-M   'P 1'
#
loop_
_entity.id
_entity.type
_entity.pdbx_description
1 polymer ?
#
loop_
_entity_poly.entity_id
_entity_poly.type
_entity_poly.pdbx_seq_one_letter_code
_entity_poly.pdbx_strand_id
1 'polypeptide(L)'
;MSIPTVFGIYGNSDTGKTTLIKHLVSLLTKEGYMVATIKQTKKAISLDTMNKDTWRHHDAGAGLVVFSSHSETDFLLYKTQSTSEIIRRISYFGYYDLILVEGANDSNIPKIQLGAGKKRNNTIASYKGNVKEIYTLIKRELKKKPLLQQLNITVNGKNVPLTKFPEQMITNTIVGILGSLKGVQNLNEVTIELRR
;
A
#
# COMPACT_ATOMS: atom_id res chain seq x y z
N MET A 1 -9.54 -4.16 8.75
CA MET A 1 -8.26 -3.95 8.03
C MET A 1 -7.86 -2.49 8.19
N SER A 2 -6.66 -2.19 8.72
CA SER A 2 -6.18 -0.81 8.78
C SER A 2 -5.96 -0.30 7.35
N ILE A 3 -6.58 0.84 7.02
CA ILE A 3 -6.40 1.47 5.71
C ILE A 3 -4.96 2.00 5.64
N PRO A 4 -4.13 1.62 4.66
CA PRO A 4 -2.77 2.13 4.54
C PRO A 4 -2.74 3.64 4.39
N THR A 5 -1.64 4.29 4.81
CA THR A 5 -1.42 5.69 4.46
C THR A 5 -1.14 5.77 2.96
N VAL A 6 -1.75 6.71 2.26
CA VAL A 6 -1.58 6.83 0.80
C VAL A 6 -1.07 8.20 0.46
N PHE A 7 -0.03 8.27 -0.38
CA PHE A 7 0.47 9.53 -0.96
C PHE A 7 0.62 9.41 -2.46
N GLY A 8 0.11 10.40 -3.17
CA GLY A 8 0.34 10.56 -4.59
C GLY A 8 1.62 11.37 -4.88
N ILE A 9 2.36 10.96 -5.89
CA ILE A 9 3.53 11.67 -6.39
C ILE A 9 3.29 11.96 -7.86
N TYR A 10 3.26 13.24 -8.26
CA TYR A 10 2.96 13.63 -9.62
C TYR A 10 3.88 14.76 -10.12
N GLY A 11 3.94 14.92 -11.42
CA GLY A 11 4.74 15.90 -12.15
C GLY A 11 4.88 15.49 -13.61
N ASN A 12 5.48 16.33 -14.43
CA ASN A 12 5.74 16.02 -15.83
C ASN A 12 6.70 14.82 -15.99
N SER A 13 6.86 14.30 -17.20
CA SER A 13 7.89 13.30 -17.48
C SER A 13 9.26 13.84 -17.03
N ASP A 14 10.13 12.93 -16.64
CA ASP A 14 11.54 13.18 -16.29
C ASP A 14 11.82 14.20 -15.16
N THR A 15 10.81 14.46 -14.32
CA THR A 15 10.96 15.32 -13.12
C THR A 15 11.54 14.59 -11.91
N GLY A 16 11.96 13.32 -12.04
CA GLY A 16 12.56 12.55 -10.95
C GLY A 16 11.56 11.84 -10.03
N LYS A 17 10.29 11.66 -10.43
CA LYS A 17 9.26 10.97 -9.62
C LYS A 17 9.69 9.58 -9.19
N THR A 18 10.11 8.76 -10.13
CA THR A 18 10.56 7.38 -9.86
C THR A 18 11.78 7.36 -8.95
N THR A 19 12.72 8.31 -9.13
CA THR A 19 13.90 8.45 -8.26
C THR A 19 13.50 8.79 -6.84
N LEU A 20 12.57 9.74 -6.64
CA LEU A 20 12.06 10.08 -5.31
C LEU A 20 11.37 8.87 -4.65
N ILE A 21 10.52 8.15 -5.38
CA ILE A 21 9.83 6.95 -4.88
C ILE A 21 10.85 5.89 -4.46
N LYS A 22 11.85 5.59 -5.28
CA LYS A 22 12.93 4.64 -4.95
C LYS A 22 13.63 5.01 -3.64
N HIS A 23 13.98 6.27 -3.46
CA HIS A 23 14.63 6.73 -2.22
C HIS A 23 13.71 6.60 -1.01
N LEU A 24 12.43 7.01 -1.12
CA LEU A 24 11.45 6.91 -0.04
C LEU A 24 11.20 5.45 0.35
N VAL A 25 11.01 4.56 -0.64
CA VAL A 25 10.86 3.11 -0.39
C VAL A 25 12.07 2.57 0.34
N SER A 26 13.29 2.85 -0.15
CA SER A 26 14.53 2.37 0.48
C SER A 26 14.69 2.85 1.92
N LEU A 27 14.40 4.12 2.21
CA LEU A 27 14.50 4.66 3.56
C LEU A 27 13.48 4.03 4.51
N LEU A 28 12.22 3.92 4.07
CA LEU A 28 11.14 3.43 4.91
C LEU A 28 11.24 1.92 5.15
N THR A 29 11.61 1.13 4.14
CA THR A 29 11.77 -0.32 4.30
C THR A 29 12.96 -0.68 5.20
N LYS A 30 14.04 0.10 5.18
CA LYS A 30 15.15 -0.04 6.15
C LYS A 30 14.71 0.19 7.60
N GLU A 31 13.68 1.00 7.82
CA GLU A 31 13.09 1.22 9.14
C GLU A 31 11.98 0.22 9.49
N GLY A 32 11.74 -0.76 8.60
CA GLY A 32 10.79 -1.83 8.82
C GLY A 32 9.35 -1.53 8.39
N TYR A 33 9.08 -0.40 7.71
CA TYR A 33 7.76 -0.15 7.14
C TYR A 33 7.50 -1.02 5.92
N MET A 34 6.28 -1.54 5.82
CA MET A 34 5.80 -2.23 4.63
C MET A 34 5.27 -1.21 3.63
N VAL A 35 5.89 -1.13 2.46
CA VAL A 35 5.56 -0.13 1.43
C VAL A 35 5.11 -0.82 0.15
N ALA A 36 3.93 -0.43 -0.36
CA ALA A 36 3.49 -0.78 -1.70
C ALA A 36 3.59 0.43 -2.63
N THR A 37 3.73 0.17 -3.93
CA THR A 37 3.75 1.23 -4.95
C THR A 37 2.72 0.95 -6.03
N ILE A 38 2.09 2.01 -6.53
CA ILE A 38 1.20 1.98 -7.69
C ILE A 38 1.79 2.92 -8.73
N LYS A 39 1.94 2.45 -9.98
CA LYS A 39 2.28 3.32 -11.11
C LYS A 39 1.06 3.52 -11.98
N GLN A 40 0.62 4.76 -12.14
CA GLN A 40 -0.50 5.14 -12.99
C GLN A 40 -0.02 5.92 -14.20
N THR A 41 -0.59 5.62 -15.35
CA THR A 41 -0.36 6.35 -16.60
C THR A 41 -1.68 6.51 -17.36
N LYS A 42 -1.79 7.59 -18.12
CA LYS A 42 -2.91 7.79 -19.06
C LYS A 42 -2.65 7.16 -20.43
N LYS A 43 -1.43 6.65 -20.66
CA LYS A 43 -1.08 5.98 -21.91
C LYS A 43 -1.69 4.58 -21.94
N ALA A 44 -2.20 4.16 -23.07
CA ALA A 44 -2.67 2.80 -23.31
C ALA A 44 -1.45 1.89 -23.54
N ILE A 45 -0.80 1.48 -22.47
CA ILE A 45 0.35 0.57 -22.47
C ILE A 45 0.08 -0.60 -21.55
N SER A 46 0.62 -1.76 -21.89
CA SER A 46 0.61 -2.97 -21.07
C SER A 46 2.03 -3.33 -20.65
N LEU A 47 2.17 -4.00 -19.50
CA LEU A 47 3.41 -4.68 -19.11
C LEU A 47 3.52 -6.02 -19.82
N ASP A 48 2.39 -6.61 -20.22
CA ASP A 48 2.36 -7.85 -20.98
C ASP A 48 2.75 -7.58 -22.44
N THR A 49 3.48 -8.52 -23.02
CA THR A 49 4.03 -8.41 -24.36
C THR A 49 3.21 -9.26 -25.33
N MET A 50 2.82 -8.68 -26.47
CA MET A 50 2.13 -9.41 -27.55
C MET A 50 2.85 -10.71 -27.90
N ASN A 51 2.07 -11.76 -28.20
CA ASN A 51 2.51 -13.10 -28.58
C ASN A 51 3.20 -13.93 -27.49
N LYS A 52 3.29 -13.44 -26.23
CA LYS A 52 3.63 -14.29 -25.08
C LYS A 52 2.43 -15.13 -24.68
N ASP A 53 2.67 -16.22 -23.93
CA ASP A 53 1.60 -17.13 -23.53
C ASP A 53 0.54 -16.44 -22.67
N THR A 54 0.95 -15.55 -21.77
CA THR A 54 0.05 -14.71 -20.95
C THR A 54 -0.86 -13.84 -21.82
N TRP A 55 -0.30 -13.22 -22.86
CA TRP A 55 -1.08 -12.41 -23.81
C TRP A 55 -2.07 -13.30 -24.60
N ARG A 56 -1.65 -14.50 -25.03
CA ARG A 56 -2.52 -15.45 -25.75
C ARG A 56 -3.70 -15.91 -24.89
N HIS A 57 -3.49 -16.15 -23.60
CA HIS A 57 -4.57 -16.48 -22.69
C HIS A 57 -5.59 -15.35 -22.58
N HIS A 58 -5.12 -14.08 -22.51
CA HIS A 58 -6.01 -12.92 -22.53
C HIS A 58 -6.78 -12.80 -23.86
N ASP A 59 -6.06 -12.92 -24.99
CA ASP A 59 -6.65 -12.82 -26.33
C ASP A 59 -7.73 -13.91 -26.56
N ALA A 60 -7.57 -15.06 -25.95
CA ALA A 60 -8.56 -16.14 -25.93
C ALA A 60 -9.75 -15.88 -24.99
N GLY A 61 -9.78 -14.74 -24.25
CA GLY A 61 -10.90 -14.31 -23.42
C GLY A 61 -10.71 -14.43 -21.90
N ALA A 62 -9.51 -14.77 -21.40
CA ALA A 62 -9.26 -14.79 -19.95
C ALA A 62 -9.31 -13.37 -19.36
N GLY A 63 -10.22 -13.13 -18.41
CA GLY A 63 -10.35 -11.83 -17.72
C GLY A 63 -9.26 -11.55 -16.68
N LEU A 64 -8.58 -12.58 -16.21
CA LEU A 64 -7.42 -12.53 -15.33
C LEU A 64 -6.44 -13.60 -15.76
N VAL A 65 -5.18 -13.21 -15.95
CA VAL A 65 -4.07 -14.14 -16.18
C VAL A 65 -3.08 -14.02 -15.03
N VAL A 66 -2.67 -15.13 -14.46
CA VAL A 66 -1.64 -15.17 -13.41
C VAL A 66 -0.40 -15.84 -14.00
N PHE A 67 0.71 -15.10 -13.97
CA PHE A 67 2.04 -15.65 -14.25
C PHE A 67 2.72 -15.94 -12.92
N SER A 68 3.31 -17.11 -12.77
CA SER A 68 4.06 -17.49 -11.57
C SER A 68 5.37 -18.17 -11.97
N SER A 69 6.45 -17.71 -11.36
CA SER A 69 7.80 -18.23 -11.53
C SER A 69 8.46 -18.49 -10.18
N HIS A 70 9.72 -18.89 -10.17
CA HIS A 70 10.51 -19.03 -8.94
C HIS A 70 10.83 -17.70 -8.26
N SER A 71 10.73 -16.56 -8.97
CA SER A 71 11.12 -15.23 -8.49
C SER A 71 9.95 -14.29 -8.22
N GLU A 72 8.83 -14.47 -8.92
CA GLU A 72 7.72 -13.53 -8.87
C GLU A 72 6.38 -14.15 -9.25
N THR A 73 5.30 -13.49 -8.87
CA THR A 73 3.95 -13.81 -9.32
C THR A 73 3.24 -12.53 -9.74
N ASP A 74 2.80 -12.48 -10.99
CA ASP A 74 2.10 -11.34 -11.59
C ASP A 74 0.62 -11.66 -11.78
N PHE A 75 -0.23 -10.71 -11.40
CA PHE A 75 -1.68 -10.74 -11.63
C PHE A 75 -2.04 -9.74 -12.71
N LEU A 76 -2.27 -10.21 -13.92
CA LEU A 76 -2.60 -9.39 -15.08
C LEU A 76 -4.12 -9.28 -15.21
N LEU A 77 -4.67 -8.18 -14.72
CA LEU A 77 -6.09 -7.87 -14.82
C LEU A 77 -6.31 -6.89 -15.99
N TYR A 78 -6.88 -7.36 -17.08
CA TYR A 78 -7.13 -6.56 -18.29
C TYR A 78 -8.39 -5.69 -18.20
N LYS A 79 -8.55 -5.04 -17.04
CA LYS A 79 -9.64 -4.13 -16.75
C LYS A 79 -9.11 -2.95 -15.97
N THR A 80 -9.46 -1.74 -16.42
CA THR A 80 -9.14 -0.53 -15.67
C THR A 80 -9.84 -0.55 -14.31
N GLN A 81 -9.11 -0.14 -13.29
CA GLN A 81 -9.60 -0.01 -11.92
C GLN A 81 -9.41 1.42 -11.43
N SER A 82 -10.32 1.90 -10.60
CA SER A 82 -10.10 3.15 -9.86
C SER A 82 -8.95 2.99 -8.87
N THR A 83 -8.32 4.10 -8.48
CA THR A 83 -7.24 4.06 -7.49
C THR A 83 -7.69 3.46 -6.16
N SER A 84 -8.91 3.75 -5.74
CA SER A 84 -9.51 3.19 -4.52
C SER A 84 -9.71 1.68 -4.59
N GLU A 85 -10.12 1.14 -5.74
CA GLU A 85 -10.23 -0.31 -5.96
C GLU A 85 -8.86 -0.99 -5.93
N ILE A 86 -7.84 -0.39 -6.54
CA ILE A 86 -6.47 -0.91 -6.51
C ILE A 86 -5.96 -0.94 -5.07
N ILE A 87 -6.12 0.15 -4.31
CA ILE A 87 -5.72 0.23 -2.89
C ILE A 87 -6.41 -0.86 -2.07
N ARG A 88 -7.73 -1.05 -2.25
CA ARG A 88 -8.46 -2.12 -1.58
C ARG A 88 -7.94 -3.51 -1.93
N ARG A 89 -7.59 -3.75 -3.21
CA ARG A 89 -7.03 -5.05 -3.63
C ARG A 89 -5.64 -5.31 -3.06
N ILE A 90 -4.81 -4.29 -2.94
CA ILE A 90 -3.47 -4.41 -2.32
C ILE A 90 -3.59 -4.98 -0.90
N SER A 91 -4.62 -4.62 -0.14
CA SER A 91 -4.81 -5.14 1.22
C SER A 91 -5.13 -6.65 1.29
N TYR A 92 -5.51 -7.28 0.18
CA TYR A 92 -5.65 -8.75 0.12
C TYR A 92 -4.31 -9.47 -0.08
N PHE A 93 -3.28 -8.80 -0.60
CA PHE A 93 -1.94 -9.37 -0.75
C PHE A 93 -1.09 -9.27 0.50
N GLY A 94 -1.50 -8.44 1.47
CA GLY A 94 -0.79 -8.28 2.73
C GLY A 94 -1.05 -6.95 3.41
N TYR A 95 -0.38 -6.76 4.53
CA TYR A 95 -0.40 -5.50 5.28
C TYR A 95 0.65 -4.54 4.73
N TYR A 96 0.24 -3.29 4.49
CA TYR A 96 1.11 -2.20 4.08
C TYR A 96 0.85 -0.97 4.94
N ASP A 97 1.92 -0.36 5.44
CA ASP A 97 1.86 0.90 6.20
C ASP A 97 1.60 2.08 5.27
N LEU A 98 2.19 2.02 4.08
CA LEU A 98 2.20 3.09 3.10
C LEU A 98 1.98 2.56 1.68
N ILE A 99 1.20 3.31 0.90
CA ILE A 99 1.11 3.15 -0.56
C ILE A 99 1.55 4.45 -1.22
N LEU A 100 2.56 4.38 -2.09
CA LEU A 100 3.00 5.49 -2.93
C LEU A 100 2.44 5.34 -4.34
N VAL A 101 1.69 6.34 -4.81
CA VAL A 101 1.05 6.33 -6.14
C VAL A 101 1.81 7.27 -7.08
N GLU A 102 2.61 6.71 -7.99
CA GLU A 102 3.23 7.49 -9.06
C GLU A 102 2.19 7.90 -10.12
N GLY A 103 2.13 9.18 -10.46
CA GLY A 103 1.21 9.70 -11.46
C GLY A 103 -0.20 9.99 -10.92
N ALA A 104 -0.43 9.95 -9.60
CA ALA A 104 -1.72 10.10 -8.95
C ALA A 104 -2.55 11.28 -9.47
N ASN A 105 -3.80 11.01 -9.83
CA ASN A 105 -4.76 12.01 -10.28
C ASN A 105 -6.04 12.06 -9.42
N ASP A 106 -6.27 11.07 -8.56
CA ASP A 106 -7.42 10.99 -7.67
C ASP A 106 -7.44 12.19 -6.70
N SER A 107 -8.58 12.91 -6.62
CA SER A 107 -8.72 14.11 -5.80
C SER A 107 -8.63 13.83 -4.29
N ASN A 108 -8.97 12.63 -3.86
CA ASN A 108 -9.02 12.26 -2.45
C ASN A 108 -7.63 11.90 -1.87
N ILE A 109 -6.64 11.66 -2.72
CA ILE A 109 -5.30 11.30 -2.28
C ILE A 109 -4.46 12.57 -2.06
N PRO A 110 -3.84 12.77 -0.87
CA PRO A 110 -2.87 13.83 -0.65
C PRO A 110 -1.66 13.64 -1.56
N LYS A 111 -1.22 14.72 -2.22
CA LYS A 111 -0.24 14.65 -3.30
C LYS A 111 0.98 15.53 -3.06
N ILE A 112 2.09 15.05 -3.59
CA ILE A 112 3.37 15.75 -3.65
C ILE A 112 3.65 16.07 -5.12
N GLN A 113 3.86 17.34 -5.43
CA GLN A 113 4.18 17.81 -6.77
C GLN A 113 5.70 17.82 -7.00
N LEU A 114 6.14 17.33 -8.17
CA LEU A 114 7.50 17.49 -8.66
C LEU A 114 7.50 18.37 -9.90
N GLY A 115 8.48 19.28 -9.94
CA GLY A 115 8.61 20.26 -11.02
C GLY A 115 7.56 21.37 -10.99
N ALA A 116 7.56 22.18 -12.04
CA ALA A 116 6.62 23.28 -12.21
C ALA A 116 5.30 22.81 -12.85
N GLY A 117 4.25 23.62 -12.69
CA GLY A 117 2.95 23.40 -13.32
C GLY A 117 1.77 23.65 -12.38
N LYS A 118 0.56 23.53 -12.92
CA LYS A 118 -0.67 23.70 -12.14
C LYS A 118 -0.79 22.62 -11.06
N LYS A 119 -1.04 23.03 -9.85
CA LYS A 119 -1.28 22.09 -8.73
C LYS A 119 -2.56 21.31 -8.96
N ARG A 120 -2.50 19.99 -8.73
CA ARG A 120 -3.68 19.11 -8.68
C ARG A 120 -4.40 19.28 -7.34
N ASN A 121 -5.69 18.94 -7.32
CA ASN A 121 -6.46 18.93 -6.07
C ASN A 121 -5.75 18.08 -5.01
N ASN A 122 -5.84 18.53 -3.75
CA ASN A 122 -5.20 17.89 -2.59
C ASN A 122 -3.66 17.79 -2.71
N THR A 123 -3.02 18.79 -3.34
CA THR A 123 -1.56 18.92 -3.32
C THR A 123 -1.12 19.56 -2.01
N ILE A 124 -0.43 18.80 -1.18
CA ILE A 124 -0.03 19.19 0.19
C ILE A 124 1.44 19.64 0.27
N ALA A 125 2.27 19.27 -0.69
CA ALA A 125 3.67 19.66 -0.75
C ALA A 125 4.20 19.74 -2.19
N SER A 126 5.30 20.47 -2.36
CA SER A 126 6.09 20.49 -3.60
C SER A 126 7.51 20.05 -3.29
N TYR A 127 8.01 19.07 -4.03
CA TYR A 127 9.38 18.58 -3.89
C TYR A 127 10.38 19.55 -4.53
N LYS A 128 11.33 20.05 -3.74
CA LYS A 128 12.37 21.01 -4.15
C LYS A 128 13.79 20.40 -4.16
N GLY A 129 13.90 19.08 -4.34
CA GLY A 129 15.19 18.39 -4.34
C GLY A 129 15.60 17.79 -2.99
N ASN A 130 14.92 18.12 -1.90
CA ASN A 130 15.23 17.60 -0.57
C ASN A 130 14.33 16.40 -0.20
N VAL A 131 14.85 15.19 -0.35
CA VAL A 131 14.15 13.95 0.00
C VAL A 131 13.75 13.91 1.48
N LYS A 132 14.59 14.45 2.36
CA LYS A 132 14.37 14.42 3.81
C LYS A 132 13.11 15.17 4.24
N GLU A 133 12.74 16.25 3.55
CA GLU A 133 11.50 16.99 3.82
C GLU A 133 10.26 16.11 3.53
N ILE A 134 10.24 15.45 2.38
CA ILE A 134 9.13 14.57 1.98
C ILE A 134 9.07 13.34 2.89
N TYR A 135 10.20 12.76 3.20
CA TYR A 135 10.31 11.65 4.15
C TYR A 135 9.74 12.04 5.53
N THR A 136 10.11 13.20 6.07
CA THR A 136 9.62 13.69 7.36
C THR A 136 8.09 13.93 7.33
N LEU A 137 7.59 14.47 6.22
CA LEU A 137 6.14 14.64 6.02
C LEU A 137 5.42 13.29 6.09
N ILE A 138 5.89 12.29 5.34
CA ILE A 138 5.30 10.95 5.33
C ILE A 138 5.37 10.31 6.72
N LYS A 139 6.50 10.38 7.39
CA LYS A 139 6.69 9.84 8.75
C LYS A 139 5.73 10.45 9.76
N ARG A 140 5.45 11.74 9.65
CA ARG A 140 4.48 12.41 10.51
C ARG A 140 3.07 11.85 10.32
N GLU A 141 2.67 11.58 9.10
CA GLU A 141 1.36 10.99 8.81
C GLU A 141 1.27 9.51 9.21
N LEU A 142 2.35 8.75 9.05
CA LEU A 142 2.45 7.37 9.53
C LEU A 142 2.33 7.30 11.06
N LYS A 143 2.96 8.22 11.80
CA LYS A 143 2.87 8.28 13.27
C LYS A 143 1.49 8.69 13.80
N LYS A 144 0.69 9.40 13.01
CA LYS A 144 -0.69 9.77 13.39
C LYS A 144 -1.64 8.60 13.38
N LYS A 145 -1.32 7.53 12.65
CA LYS A 145 -2.08 6.29 12.74
C LYS A 145 -1.69 5.62 14.05
N PRO A 146 -2.67 5.28 14.89
CA PRO A 146 -2.36 4.45 16.05
C PRO A 146 -1.63 3.21 15.52
N LEU A 147 -0.48 2.92 16.09
CA LEU A 147 0.15 1.61 15.97
C LEU A 147 -0.85 0.61 16.58
N LEU A 148 -1.78 0.11 15.78
CA LEU A 148 -2.55 -1.09 16.08
C LEU A 148 -1.61 -2.31 16.08
N GLN A 149 -0.48 -2.23 16.82
CA GLN A 149 0.55 -3.23 16.76
C GLN A 149 1.38 -3.26 18.06
N GLN A 150 0.69 -3.50 19.15
CA GLN A 150 1.28 -4.25 20.26
C GLN A 150 0.34 -5.40 20.57
N LEU A 151 0.50 -6.49 19.82
CA LEU A 151 -0.15 -7.74 20.19
C LEU A 151 0.68 -8.38 21.30
N ASN A 152 0.15 -8.33 22.51
CA ASN A 152 0.70 -9.09 23.63
C ASN A 152 -0.12 -10.38 23.81
N ILE A 153 0.51 -11.52 23.65
CA ILE A 153 -0.11 -12.82 23.93
C ILE A 153 0.47 -13.36 25.21
N THR A 154 -0.42 -13.67 26.15
CA THR A 154 -0.07 -14.32 27.40
C THR A 154 -0.78 -15.67 27.48
N VAL A 155 -0.03 -16.73 27.69
CA VAL A 155 -0.58 -18.08 27.89
C VAL A 155 -0.18 -18.58 29.28
N ASN A 156 -1.17 -18.91 30.10
CA ASN A 156 -0.96 -19.34 31.50
C ASN A 156 -0.09 -18.34 32.30
N GLY A 157 -0.32 -17.02 32.09
CA GLY A 157 0.42 -15.96 32.76
C GLY A 157 1.83 -15.69 32.21
N LYS A 158 2.28 -16.41 31.19
CA LYS A 158 3.60 -16.22 30.58
C LYS A 158 3.44 -15.52 29.23
N ASN A 159 4.25 -14.48 28.99
CA ASN A 159 4.29 -13.76 27.72
C ASN A 159 4.87 -14.66 26.61
N VAL A 160 4.21 -14.72 25.47
CA VAL A 160 4.65 -15.48 24.28
C VAL A 160 5.32 -14.49 23.32
N PRO A 161 6.64 -14.56 23.10
CA PRO A 161 7.31 -13.70 22.16
C PRO A 161 6.87 -14.06 20.73
N LEU A 162 6.43 -13.05 19.98
CA LEU A 162 6.03 -13.21 18.59
C LEU A 162 7.08 -12.57 17.68
N THR A 163 7.38 -13.24 16.58
CA THR A 163 8.07 -12.60 15.46
C THR A 163 7.07 -11.80 14.64
N LYS A 164 7.57 -10.87 13.82
CA LYS A 164 6.76 -9.88 13.10
C LYS A 164 5.64 -10.48 12.25
N PHE A 165 5.89 -11.62 11.60
CA PHE A 165 4.88 -12.26 10.73
C PHE A 165 3.72 -12.88 11.50
N PRO A 166 3.92 -13.74 12.53
CA PRO A 166 2.82 -14.23 13.37
C PRO A 166 2.05 -13.12 14.08
N GLU A 167 2.75 -12.08 14.57
CA GLU A 167 2.10 -10.91 15.18
C GLU A 167 1.12 -10.24 14.22
N GLN A 168 1.56 -9.96 13.01
CA GLN A 168 0.73 -9.34 11.97
C GLN A 168 -0.45 -10.23 11.57
N MET A 169 -0.21 -11.53 11.39
CA MET A 169 -1.24 -12.48 10.99
C MET A 169 -2.35 -12.58 12.04
N ILE A 170 -1.98 -12.72 13.31
CA ILE A 170 -2.94 -12.82 14.42
C ILE A 170 -3.70 -11.49 14.57
N THR A 171 -3.00 -10.36 14.56
CA THR A 171 -3.62 -9.04 14.67
C THR A 171 -4.64 -8.82 13.55
N ASN A 172 -4.27 -9.08 12.30
CA ASN A 172 -5.15 -8.90 11.14
C ASN A 172 -6.38 -9.81 11.19
N THR A 173 -6.20 -11.05 11.66
CA THR A 173 -7.30 -12.00 11.82
C THR A 173 -8.29 -11.51 12.88
N ILE A 174 -7.81 -11.10 14.05
CA ILE A 174 -8.65 -10.57 15.14
C ILE A 174 -9.38 -9.30 14.71
N VAL A 175 -8.66 -8.34 14.14
CA VAL A 175 -9.25 -7.09 13.65
C VAL A 175 -10.28 -7.34 12.54
N GLY A 176 -10.00 -8.28 11.63
CA GLY A 176 -10.94 -8.68 10.57
C GLY A 176 -12.23 -9.29 11.11
N ILE A 177 -12.12 -10.19 12.09
CA ILE A 177 -13.28 -10.81 12.75
C ILE A 177 -14.10 -9.75 13.48
N LEU A 178 -13.46 -8.95 14.34
CA LEU A 178 -14.14 -7.93 15.14
C LEU A 178 -14.76 -6.82 14.29
N GLY A 179 -14.06 -6.38 13.23
CA GLY A 179 -14.58 -5.38 12.30
C GLY A 179 -15.77 -5.84 11.47
N SER A 180 -16.06 -7.14 11.41
CA SER A 180 -17.25 -7.70 10.78
C SER A 180 -18.47 -7.77 11.73
N LEU A 181 -18.28 -7.56 13.02
CA LEU A 181 -19.34 -7.62 14.01
C LEU A 181 -20.20 -6.35 13.99
N LYS A 182 -21.51 -6.53 14.05
CA LYS A 182 -22.48 -5.42 14.08
C LYS A 182 -22.30 -4.62 15.38
N GLY A 183 -22.09 -3.32 15.26
CA GLY A 183 -21.93 -2.40 16.42
C GLY A 183 -20.49 -2.12 16.82
N VAL A 184 -19.51 -2.77 16.21
CA VAL A 184 -18.09 -2.47 16.43
C VAL A 184 -17.65 -1.34 15.49
N GLN A 185 -17.41 -0.17 16.07
CA GLN A 185 -16.87 0.99 15.34
C GLN A 185 -15.60 1.46 16.04
N ASN A 186 -14.54 1.79 15.27
CA ASN A 186 -13.29 2.34 15.79
C ASN A 186 -12.56 1.41 16.81
N LEU A 187 -11.97 0.33 16.32
CA LEU A 187 -11.14 -0.59 17.11
C LEU A 187 -9.83 0.11 17.53
N ASN A 188 -9.83 0.76 18.71
CA ASN A 188 -8.64 1.39 19.28
C ASN A 188 -7.87 0.45 20.22
N GLU A 189 -8.59 -0.40 20.93
CA GLU A 189 -8.04 -1.39 21.87
C GLU A 189 -8.93 -2.62 21.85
N VAL A 190 -8.33 -3.79 21.92
CA VAL A 190 -9.02 -5.09 21.96
C VAL A 190 -8.37 -5.97 23.03
N THR A 191 -9.18 -6.45 23.94
CA THR A 191 -8.78 -7.48 24.92
C THR A 191 -9.58 -8.77 24.66
N ILE A 192 -8.88 -9.89 24.52
CA ILE A 192 -9.48 -11.21 24.37
C ILE A 192 -9.00 -12.11 25.51
N GLU A 193 -9.92 -12.63 26.31
CA GLU A 193 -9.64 -13.63 27.32
C GLU A 193 -10.26 -14.97 26.93
N LEU A 194 -9.46 -16.01 26.92
CA LEU A 194 -9.90 -17.39 26.72
C LEU A 194 -9.59 -18.19 28.00
N ARG A 195 -10.62 -18.74 28.61
CA ARG A 195 -10.49 -19.63 29.77
C ARG A 195 -11.06 -21.00 29.39
N ARG A 196 -10.34 -22.05 29.71
CA ARG A 196 -10.83 -23.42 29.61
C ARG A 196 -11.29 -23.92 30.99
#